data_1b0b8f04f50db50153150b03cd56d209
#
_entry.id   1b0b8f04f50db50153150b03cd56d209
#
_cell.length_a   1.000
_cell.length_b   1.000
_cell.length_c   1.000
_cell.angle_alpha   90.00
_cell.angle_beta   90.00
_cell.angle_gamma   90.00
#
_symmetry.space_group_name_H-M   'P 1'
#
loop_
_entity.id
_entity.type
_entity.pdbx_description
1 polymer ?
#
loop_
_entity_poly.entity_id
_entity_poly.type
_entity_poly.pdbx_seq_one_letter_code
_entity_poly.pdbx_strand_id
1 'polypeptide(L)'
;MQPVKKSVLAPYFDEIADADLDKMLDTLRKQHAKWEEKKGKAAASDRVVIDFVGSIDGEEFEGGKASNFSLELGQGRMIPGFEDGIVGKKAGEQVTVDVTFPEEYHAENLKGKAASFAVTVNKVEQQVLPELNDEFAGLFGLETATVDALKVEVRKNMERELNQNIKAKVKDQVIKGLLANNEVDVPKALIAGEVDVLRKQALQRFGNNLDPKQLPELPASLFEEQAKDRVKVGLLLGEVIKTNELKVDDKKVQALIETVASAYEDPQEVVQYYNSNKELLQSMRNVALEEQAIEVILAGAKVT
;
A
#
# COMPACT_ATOMS: atom_id res chain seq x y z
N MET A 1 28.21 -21.05 -13.22
CA MET A 1 27.16 -20.64 -12.28
C MET A 1 27.06 -21.68 -11.18
N GLN A 2 27.29 -21.33 -9.94
CA GLN A 2 26.98 -22.27 -8.85
C GLN A 2 25.47 -22.41 -8.74
N PRO A 3 24.92 -23.62 -8.56
CA PRO A 3 23.51 -23.79 -8.33
C PRO A 3 23.13 -22.92 -7.14
N VAL A 4 22.02 -22.19 -7.28
CA VAL A 4 21.45 -21.40 -6.18
C VAL A 4 21.36 -22.34 -4.99
N LYS A 5 22.21 -22.12 -3.97
CA LYS A 5 22.07 -22.84 -2.71
C LYS A 5 20.68 -22.54 -2.23
N LYS A 6 19.86 -23.59 -2.19
CA LYS A 6 18.46 -23.59 -1.81
C LYS A 6 18.28 -22.76 -0.55
N SER A 7 18.06 -21.45 -0.70
CA SER A 7 17.63 -20.61 0.40
C SER A 7 16.23 -21.07 0.78
N VAL A 8 16.01 -21.21 2.06
CA VAL A 8 14.75 -21.59 2.67
C VAL A 8 13.67 -20.63 2.17
N LEU A 9 12.87 -21.08 1.21
CA LEU A 9 11.64 -20.40 0.84
C LEU A 9 10.64 -20.76 1.92
N ALA A 10 10.23 -19.79 2.72
CA ALA A 10 9.15 -20.01 3.67
C ALA A 10 7.88 -20.39 2.87
N PRO A 11 7.19 -21.47 3.24
CA PRO A 11 5.95 -21.84 2.57
C PRO A 11 4.90 -20.77 2.84
N TYR A 12 4.44 -20.12 1.77
CA TYR A 12 3.27 -19.23 1.82
C TYR A 12 2.08 -20.01 1.28
N PHE A 13 1.42 -20.76 2.16
CA PHE A 13 0.15 -21.43 1.88
C PHE A 13 -0.90 -20.82 2.81
N ASP A 14 -1.33 -19.61 2.49
CA ASP A 14 -2.48 -19.03 3.16
C ASP A 14 -3.67 -19.15 2.21
N GLU A 15 -4.66 -19.91 2.62
CA GLU A 15 -5.99 -19.92 2.01
C GLU A 15 -6.82 -18.84 2.69
N ILE A 16 -7.69 -18.18 1.91
CA ILE A 16 -8.65 -17.23 2.46
C ILE A 16 -9.70 -17.99 3.26
N ALA A 17 -9.61 -17.91 4.58
CA ALA A 17 -10.59 -18.47 5.48
C ALA A 17 -11.90 -17.66 5.46
N ASP A 18 -13.02 -18.31 5.84
CA ASP A 18 -14.31 -17.59 5.95
C ASP A 18 -14.24 -16.43 6.93
N ALA A 19 -13.46 -16.57 8.01
CA ALA A 19 -13.23 -15.49 8.97
C ALA A 19 -12.54 -14.26 8.35
N ASP A 20 -11.70 -14.44 7.34
CA ASP A 20 -11.04 -13.32 6.64
C ASP A 20 -12.01 -12.64 5.68
N LEU A 21 -12.87 -13.42 5.03
CA LEU A 21 -13.96 -12.91 4.21
C LEU A 21 -14.93 -12.07 5.05
N ASP A 22 -15.34 -12.56 6.22
CA ASP A 22 -16.24 -11.84 7.13
C ASP A 22 -15.61 -10.51 7.60
N LYS A 23 -14.33 -10.51 7.96
CA LYS A 23 -13.60 -9.28 8.30
C LYS A 23 -13.55 -8.27 7.13
N MET A 24 -13.35 -8.76 5.90
CA MET A 24 -13.36 -7.90 4.72
C MET A 24 -14.75 -7.30 4.47
N LEU A 25 -15.81 -8.10 4.59
CA LEU A 25 -17.18 -7.63 4.47
C LEU A 25 -17.52 -6.58 5.55
N ASP A 26 -17.05 -6.78 6.79
CA ASP A 26 -17.20 -5.78 7.85
C ASP A 26 -16.40 -4.50 7.55
N THR A 27 -15.23 -4.63 6.94
CA THR A 27 -14.45 -3.46 6.49
C THR A 27 -15.21 -2.68 5.43
N LEU A 28 -15.79 -3.37 4.44
CA LEU A 28 -16.62 -2.75 3.40
C LEU A 28 -17.86 -2.06 4.00
N ARG A 29 -18.52 -2.70 4.98
CA ARG A 29 -19.64 -2.09 5.70
C ARG A 29 -19.23 -0.82 6.45
N LYS A 30 -18.05 -0.82 7.10
CA LYS A 30 -17.49 0.36 7.78
C LYS A 30 -17.20 1.50 6.80
N GLN A 31 -16.70 1.20 5.60
CA GLN A 31 -16.45 2.21 4.56
C GLN A 31 -17.75 2.88 4.06
N HIS A 32 -18.85 2.14 4.06
CA HIS A 32 -20.18 2.61 3.66
C HIS A 32 -21.08 2.99 4.85
N ALA A 33 -20.51 3.06 6.06
CA ALA A 33 -21.27 3.42 7.25
C ALA A 33 -21.74 4.87 7.22
N LYS A 34 -22.90 5.12 7.79
CA LYS A 34 -23.44 6.45 8.01
C LYS A 34 -23.14 6.89 9.44
N TRP A 35 -22.95 8.19 9.59
CA TRP A 35 -22.82 8.80 10.91
C TRP A 35 -24.17 9.36 11.34
N GLU A 36 -24.68 8.91 12.48
CA GLU A 36 -25.94 9.36 13.05
C GLU A 36 -25.70 10.00 14.42
N GLU A 37 -26.45 11.06 14.70
CA GLU A 37 -26.35 11.76 15.97
C GLU A 37 -26.75 10.84 17.14
N LYS A 38 -25.88 10.80 18.13
CA LYS A 38 -26.03 9.99 19.35
C LYS A 38 -26.29 10.89 20.55
N LYS A 39 -27.41 10.69 21.24
CA LYS A 39 -27.76 11.40 22.48
C LYS A 39 -27.02 10.90 23.72
N GLY A 40 -26.07 10.00 23.54
CA GLY A 40 -25.31 9.36 24.62
C GLY A 40 -23.94 9.95 24.85
N LYS A 41 -23.14 9.24 25.66
CA LYS A 41 -21.74 9.52 25.84
C LYS A 41 -20.93 9.04 24.65
N ALA A 42 -19.88 9.78 24.29
CA ALA A 42 -18.96 9.39 23.23
C ALA A 42 -18.19 8.13 23.62
N ALA A 43 -18.15 7.17 22.73
CA ALA A 43 -17.37 5.92 22.83
C ALA A 43 -16.12 5.99 21.94
N ALA A 44 -15.17 5.08 22.15
CA ALA A 44 -13.90 5.04 21.41
C ALA A 44 -14.01 4.73 19.90
N SER A 45 -15.20 4.62 19.35
CA SER A 45 -15.43 4.43 17.91
C SER A 45 -16.41 5.45 17.36
N ASP A 46 -16.83 6.40 18.19
CA ASP A 46 -17.74 7.46 17.78
C ASP A 46 -16.98 8.61 17.13
N ARG A 47 -17.67 9.40 16.33
CA ARG A 47 -17.19 10.66 15.80
C ARG A 47 -17.74 11.80 16.65
N VAL A 48 -16.87 12.72 17.03
CA VAL A 48 -17.29 13.93 17.74
C VAL A 48 -17.01 15.16 16.88
N VAL A 49 -17.89 16.14 16.96
CA VAL A 49 -17.64 17.47 16.44
C VAL A 49 -17.33 18.35 17.62
N ILE A 50 -16.11 18.93 17.65
CA ILE A 50 -15.58 19.67 18.80
C ILE A 50 -15.09 21.05 18.40
N ASP A 51 -15.12 21.95 19.35
CA ASP A 51 -14.30 23.16 19.36
C ASP A 51 -13.23 22.97 20.40
N PHE A 52 -12.00 23.38 20.09
CA PHE A 52 -10.93 23.33 21.09
C PHE A 52 -9.98 24.52 20.99
N VAL A 53 -9.39 24.86 22.12
CA VAL A 53 -8.34 25.89 22.27
C VAL A 53 -7.27 25.30 23.14
N GLY A 54 -6.05 25.16 22.59
CA GLY A 54 -4.87 24.68 23.28
C GLY A 54 -4.04 25.83 23.82
N SER A 55 -3.51 25.64 25.03
CA SER A 55 -2.59 26.59 25.70
C SER A 55 -1.41 25.83 26.28
N ILE A 56 -0.25 26.50 26.32
CA ILE A 56 0.98 26.08 27.02
C ILE A 56 1.32 27.17 28.00
N ASP A 57 1.49 26.81 29.26
CA ASP A 57 1.74 27.78 30.37
C ASP A 57 0.69 28.89 30.44
N GLY A 58 -0.54 28.63 30.00
CA GLY A 58 -1.66 29.57 29.99
C GLY A 58 -1.75 30.49 28.77
N GLU A 59 -0.82 30.38 27.80
CA GLU A 59 -0.84 31.13 26.55
C GLU A 59 -1.28 30.26 25.37
N GLU A 60 -2.23 30.77 24.55
CA GLU A 60 -2.65 30.09 23.33
C GLU A 60 -1.47 30.01 22.34
N PHE A 61 -1.33 28.87 21.63
CA PHE A 61 -0.28 28.70 20.65
C PHE A 61 -0.87 28.53 19.24
N GLU A 62 -0.06 28.87 18.24
CA GLU A 62 -0.46 28.78 16.82
C GLU A 62 -0.73 27.31 16.41
N GLY A 63 -1.88 27.07 15.76
CA GLY A 63 -2.32 25.74 15.40
C GLY A 63 -3.04 24.97 16.51
N GLY A 64 -3.11 25.53 17.75
CA GLY A 64 -3.78 24.92 18.90
C GLY A 64 -5.30 25.11 18.92
N LYS A 65 -5.91 25.76 17.92
CA LYS A 65 -7.35 26.12 17.94
C LYS A 65 -8.08 25.66 16.69
N ALA A 66 -9.24 25.06 16.88
CA ALA A 66 -10.16 24.74 15.79
C ALA A 66 -11.62 24.81 16.27
N SER A 67 -12.53 25.07 15.34
CA SER A 67 -13.97 25.04 15.56
C SER A 67 -14.65 24.10 14.59
N ASN A 68 -15.70 23.40 15.06
CA ASN A 68 -16.42 22.37 14.31
C ASN A 68 -15.49 21.28 13.73
N PHE A 69 -14.44 20.95 14.47
CA PHE A 69 -13.50 19.93 14.06
C PHE A 69 -14.11 18.54 14.25
N SER A 70 -14.15 17.75 13.15
CA SER A 70 -14.66 16.39 13.17
C SER A 70 -13.55 15.40 13.50
N LEU A 71 -13.71 14.69 14.61
CA LEU A 71 -12.71 13.75 15.14
C LEU A 71 -13.34 12.38 15.40
N GLU A 72 -12.79 11.34 14.77
CA GLU A 72 -13.10 9.96 15.10
C GLU A 72 -12.24 9.53 16.29
N LEU A 73 -12.88 9.11 17.38
CA LEU A 73 -12.20 8.70 18.59
C LEU A 73 -11.62 7.28 18.47
N GLY A 74 -10.44 7.07 19.04
CA GLY A 74 -9.76 5.78 19.06
C GLY A 74 -8.94 5.47 17.79
N GLN A 75 -8.77 6.44 16.89
CA GLN A 75 -7.95 6.29 15.70
C GLN A 75 -6.50 6.74 15.90
N GLY A 76 -6.19 7.38 17.03
CA GLY A 76 -4.85 7.88 17.33
C GLY A 76 -4.38 8.98 16.36
N ARG A 77 -5.31 9.78 15.83
CA ARG A 77 -5.01 10.89 14.89
C ARG A 77 -4.53 12.14 15.59
N MET A 78 -4.87 12.26 16.88
CA MET A 78 -4.45 13.38 17.74
C MET A 78 -3.28 12.97 18.63
N ILE A 79 -2.70 13.96 19.32
CA ILE A 79 -1.64 13.69 20.30
C ILE A 79 -2.14 12.71 21.39
N PRO A 80 -1.27 11.83 21.90
CA PRO A 80 -1.66 10.83 22.88
C PRO A 80 -2.38 11.42 24.09
N GLY A 81 -3.50 10.81 24.47
CA GLY A 81 -4.34 11.26 25.59
C GLY A 81 -5.43 12.27 25.23
N PHE A 82 -5.36 12.93 24.08
CA PHE A 82 -6.39 13.90 23.68
C PHE A 82 -7.74 13.23 23.41
N GLU A 83 -7.75 12.16 22.61
CA GLU A 83 -8.97 11.42 22.29
C GLU A 83 -9.57 10.78 23.56
N ASP A 84 -8.73 10.22 24.42
CA ASP A 84 -9.12 9.58 25.68
C ASP A 84 -9.82 10.56 26.64
N GLY A 85 -9.39 11.83 26.66
CA GLY A 85 -10.00 12.87 27.48
C GLY A 85 -11.43 13.25 27.05
N ILE A 86 -11.81 12.91 25.80
CA ILE A 86 -13.13 13.20 25.23
C ILE A 86 -14.07 12.00 25.37
N VAL A 87 -13.53 10.78 25.40
CA VAL A 87 -14.33 9.56 25.62
C VAL A 87 -15.15 9.70 26.90
N GLY A 88 -16.42 9.33 26.85
CA GLY A 88 -17.36 9.43 27.96
C GLY A 88 -18.07 10.79 28.11
N LYS A 89 -17.73 11.80 27.31
CA LYS A 89 -18.40 13.11 27.28
C LYS A 89 -19.63 13.08 26.39
N LYS A 90 -20.56 14.02 26.64
CA LYS A 90 -21.77 14.20 25.85
C LYS A 90 -21.71 15.49 25.03
N ALA A 91 -22.57 15.60 24.04
CA ALA A 91 -22.81 16.86 23.36
C ALA A 91 -23.22 17.96 24.34
N GLY A 92 -22.63 19.15 24.19
CA GLY A 92 -22.78 20.32 25.08
C GLY A 92 -21.84 20.34 26.28
N GLU A 93 -21.08 19.27 26.55
CA GLU A 93 -20.10 19.26 27.66
C GLU A 93 -18.80 19.94 27.26
N GLN A 94 -18.21 20.64 28.25
CA GLN A 94 -16.86 21.19 28.17
C GLN A 94 -15.91 20.38 29.03
N VAL A 95 -14.70 20.16 28.56
CA VAL A 95 -13.67 19.42 29.26
C VAL A 95 -12.31 20.05 29.01
N THR A 96 -11.47 20.06 30.02
CA THR A 96 -10.05 20.34 29.86
C THR A 96 -9.31 19.03 29.70
N VAL A 97 -8.52 18.92 28.65
CA VAL A 97 -7.73 17.72 28.33
C VAL A 97 -6.25 18.13 28.42
N ASP A 98 -5.56 17.59 29.43
CA ASP A 98 -4.13 17.85 29.64
C ASP A 98 -3.33 16.73 28.96
N VAL A 99 -2.39 17.09 28.09
CA VAL A 99 -1.58 16.18 27.30
C VAL A 99 -0.15 16.68 27.19
N THR A 100 0.75 15.79 26.80
CA THR A 100 2.14 16.14 26.51
C THR A 100 2.46 15.83 25.07
N PHE A 101 3.01 16.80 24.35
CA PHE A 101 3.47 16.57 22.98
C PHE A 101 4.61 15.55 22.96
N PRO A 102 4.63 14.61 22.00
CA PRO A 102 5.75 13.68 21.83
C PRO A 102 7.08 14.41 21.57
N GLU A 103 8.19 13.79 22.00
CA GLU A 103 9.55 14.30 21.74
C GLU A 103 9.87 14.37 20.23
N GLU A 104 9.24 13.52 19.41
CA GLU A 104 9.41 13.49 17.95
C GLU A 104 8.33 14.28 17.21
N TYR A 105 7.65 15.21 17.88
CA TYR A 105 6.61 16.00 17.24
C TYR A 105 7.19 16.88 16.13
N HIS A 106 6.47 17.06 15.02
CA HIS A 106 6.95 17.76 13.83
C HIS A 106 7.26 19.26 14.07
N ALA A 107 6.58 19.90 15.02
CA ALA A 107 6.82 21.29 15.39
C ALA A 107 7.82 21.38 16.55
N GLU A 108 9.04 21.84 16.26
CA GLU A 108 10.16 21.95 17.21
C GLU A 108 9.81 22.72 18.51
N ASN A 109 8.99 23.76 18.37
CA ASN A 109 8.59 24.62 19.48
C ASN A 109 7.56 23.97 20.43
N LEU A 110 7.00 22.82 20.07
CA LEU A 110 5.99 22.10 20.84
C LEU A 110 6.50 20.78 21.45
N LYS A 111 7.63 20.26 20.98
CA LYS A 111 8.21 18.98 21.41
C LYS A 111 8.34 18.90 22.95
N GLY A 112 7.85 17.79 23.51
CA GLY A 112 7.95 17.49 24.94
C GLY A 112 7.18 18.44 25.87
N LYS A 113 6.46 19.43 25.34
CA LYS A 113 5.75 20.42 26.17
C LYS A 113 4.39 19.88 26.62
N ALA A 114 4.05 20.17 27.87
CA ALA A 114 2.70 19.97 28.40
C ALA A 114 1.76 21.06 27.86
N ALA A 115 0.58 20.66 27.43
CA ALA A 115 -0.44 21.56 26.92
C ALA A 115 -1.81 21.19 27.50
N SER A 116 -2.63 22.21 27.75
CA SER A 116 -4.01 22.08 28.19
C SER A 116 -4.96 22.51 27.06
N PHE A 117 -5.88 21.66 26.70
CA PHE A 117 -6.89 21.93 25.69
C PHE A 117 -8.26 22.12 26.34
N ALA A 118 -8.85 23.29 26.20
CA ALA A 118 -10.25 23.51 26.51
C ALA A 118 -11.09 23.02 25.33
N VAL A 119 -11.81 21.93 25.51
CA VAL A 119 -12.59 21.26 24.47
C VAL A 119 -14.07 21.39 24.76
N THR A 120 -14.85 21.82 23.78
CA THR A 120 -16.33 21.81 23.81
C THR A 120 -16.82 20.74 22.82
N VAL A 121 -17.58 19.78 23.31
CA VAL A 121 -18.20 18.74 22.45
C VAL A 121 -19.49 19.29 21.88
N ASN A 122 -19.51 19.64 20.60
CA ASN A 122 -20.70 20.17 19.94
C ASN A 122 -21.70 19.06 19.57
N LYS A 123 -21.17 17.90 19.11
CA LYS A 123 -21.98 16.78 18.64
C LYS A 123 -21.26 15.47 18.91
N VAL A 124 -22.02 14.44 19.19
CA VAL A 124 -21.56 13.04 19.23
C VAL A 124 -22.31 12.27 18.16
N GLU A 125 -21.62 11.55 17.32
CA GLU A 125 -22.18 10.74 16.24
C GLU A 125 -21.64 9.30 16.35
N GLN A 126 -22.53 8.35 16.21
CA GLN A 126 -22.19 6.92 16.16
C GLN A 126 -22.16 6.44 14.72
N GLN A 127 -21.27 5.50 14.46
CA GLN A 127 -21.22 4.82 13.18
C GLN A 127 -22.33 3.78 13.09
N VAL A 128 -23.21 3.92 12.10
CA VAL A 128 -24.26 2.94 11.80
C VAL A 128 -23.84 2.17 10.56
N LEU A 129 -23.52 0.91 10.76
CA LEU A 129 -23.13 0.02 9.67
C LEU A 129 -24.37 -0.40 8.87
N PRO A 130 -24.34 -0.34 7.53
CA PRO A 130 -25.40 -0.89 6.72
C PRO A 130 -25.55 -2.39 6.98
N GLU A 131 -26.76 -2.91 6.89
CA GLU A 131 -26.97 -4.36 6.96
C GLU A 131 -26.36 -5.04 5.73
N LEU A 132 -25.80 -6.24 5.95
CA LEU A 132 -25.31 -7.06 4.85
C LEU A 132 -26.49 -7.74 4.16
N ASN A 133 -27.07 -7.05 3.20
CA ASN A 133 -28.23 -7.48 2.43
C ASN A 133 -28.03 -7.19 0.93
N ASP A 134 -29.01 -7.53 0.11
CA ASP A 134 -28.91 -7.36 -1.34
C ASP A 134 -28.88 -5.88 -1.76
N GLU A 135 -29.45 -4.96 -0.96
CA GLU A 135 -29.36 -3.52 -1.20
C GLU A 135 -27.90 -3.05 -1.03
N PHE A 136 -27.23 -3.53 0.01
CA PHE A 136 -25.79 -3.27 0.21
C PHE A 136 -24.95 -3.86 -0.92
N ALA A 137 -25.24 -5.10 -1.35
CA ALA A 137 -24.54 -5.74 -2.46
C ALA A 137 -24.70 -4.95 -3.78
N GLY A 138 -25.83 -4.27 -3.97
CA GLY A 138 -26.09 -3.42 -5.13
C GLY A 138 -25.16 -2.22 -5.27
N LEU A 139 -24.50 -1.78 -4.19
CA LEU A 139 -23.55 -0.67 -4.22
C LEU A 139 -22.25 -0.99 -4.98
N PHE A 140 -21.96 -2.27 -5.22
CA PHE A 140 -20.69 -2.72 -5.81
C PHE A 140 -20.76 -2.99 -7.32
N GLY A 141 -21.86 -2.70 -7.98
CA GLY A 141 -21.99 -2.79 -9.45
C GLY A 141 -21.90 -4.22 -9.99
N LEU A 142 -22.28 -5.23 -9.21
CA LEU A 142 -22.29 -6.61 -9.61
C LEU A 142 -23.44 -6.90 -10.59
N GLU A 143 -23.24 -7.84 -11.52
CA GLU A 143 -24.30 -8.29 -12.44
C GLU A 143 -25.55 -8.81 -11.69
N THR A 144 -25.33 -9.46 -10.56
CA THR A 144 -26.36 -9.92 -9.64
C THR A 144 -26.14 -9.27 -8.28
N ALA A 145 -27.02 -8.37 -7.88
CA ALA A 145 -26.95 -7.65 -6.62
C ALA A 145 -27.44 -8.52 -5.46
N THR A 146 -26.71 -9.58 -5.12
CA THR A 146 -27.00 -10.46 -3.98
C THR A 146 -25.82 -10.55 -3.05
N VAL A 147 -26.07 -10.82 -1.77
CA VAL A 147 -25.02 -11.03 -0.76
C VAL A 147 -24.09 -12.17 -1.16
N ASP A 148 -24.62 -13.25 -1.73
CA ASP A 148 -23.79 -14.38 -2.14
C ASP A 148 -22.88 -14.02 -3.30
N ALA A 149 -23.36 -13.26 -4.29
CA ALA A 149 -22.53 -12.75 -5.38
C ALA A 149 -21.42 -11.81 -4.86
N LEU A 150 -21.75 -10.95 -3.89
CA LEU A 150 -20.77 -10.08 -3.24
C LEU A 150 -19.67 -10.89 -2.53
N LYS A 151 -20.06 -11.90 -1.76
CA LYS A 151 -19.10 -12.80 -1.07
C LYS A 151 -18.17 -13.51 -2.05
N VAL A 152 -18.69 -13.99 -3.17
CA VAL A 152 -17.89 -14.66 -4.21
C VAL A 152 -16.90 -13.67 -4.82
N GLU A 153 -17.33 -12.46 -5.18
CA GLU A 153 -16.45 -11.47 -5.79
C GLU A 153 -15.40 -10.94 -4.80
N VAL A 154 -15.77 -10.70 -3.54
CA VAL A 154 -14.82 -10.28 -2.49
C VAL A 154 -13.77 -11.37 -2.28
N ARG A 155 -14.16 -12.65 -2.14
CA ARG A 155 -13.23 -13.77 -2.02
C ARG A 155 -12.26 -13.85 -3.21
N LYS A 156 -12.78 -13.77 -4.42
CA LYS A 156 -11.99 -13.79 -5.65
C LYS A 156 -10.97 -12.65 -5.70
N ASN A 157 -11.35 -11.45 -5.25
CA ASN A 157 -10.45 -10.30 -5.18
C ASN A 157 -9.37 -10.51 -4.12
N MET A 158 -9.73 -11.01 -2.93
CA MET A 158 -8.78 -11.34 -1.87
C MET A 158 -7.79 -12.43 -2.30
N GLU A 159 -8.25 -13.49 -2.95
CA GLU A 159 -7.40 -14.56 -3.50
C GLU A 159 -6.44 -14.02 -4.57
N ARG A 160 -6.92 -13.13 -5.43
CA ARG A 160 -6.07 -12.47 -6.44
C ARG A 160 -4.99 -11.64 -5.78
N GLU A 161 -5.33 -10.83 -4.78
CA GLU A 161 -4.37 -10.00 -4.04
C GLU A 161 -3.36 -10.86 -3.26
N LEU A 162 -3.84 -11.91 -2.58
CA LEU A 162 -2.99 -12.86 -1.88
C LEU A 162 -1.98 -13.51 -2.84
N ASN A 163 -2.44 -14.00 -3.99
CA ASN A 163 -1.58 -14.61 -5.00
C ASN A 163 -0.54 -13.63 -5.54
N GLN A 164 -0.90 -12.38 -5.77
CA GLN A 164 0.03 -11.33 -6.18
C GLN A 164 1.09 -11.06 -5.11
N ASN A 165 0.67 -10.97 -3.84
CA ASN A 165 1.56 -10.76 -2.71
C ASN A 165 2.51 -11.94 -2.51
N ILE A 166 2.01 -13.18 -2.62
CA ILE A 166 2.84 -14.40 -2.57
C ILE A 166 3.88 -14.37 -3.70
N LYS A 167 3.46 -14.14 -4.95
CA LYS A 167 4.37 -14.05 -6.10
C LYS A 167 5.46 -12.99 -5.89
N ALA A 168 5.09 -11.80 -5.40
CA ALA A 168 6.04 -10.72 -5.14
C ALA A 168 7.05 -11.11 -4.05
N LYS A 169 6.60 -11.70 -2.94
CA LYS A 169 7.48 -12.16 -1.85
C LYS A 169 8.41 -13.28 -2.30
N VAL A 170 7.89 -14.25 -3.05
CA VAL A 170 8.68 -15.36 -3.60
C VAL A 170 9.74 -14.83 -4.58
N LYS A 171 9.37 -13.90 -5.48
CA LYS A 171 10.30 -13.23 -6.38
C LYS A 171 11.41 -12.52 -5.60
N ASP A 172 11.07 -11.77 -4.56
CA ASP A 172 12.05 -11.07 -3.70
C ASP A 172 13.01 -12.04 -3.02
N GLN A 173 12.51 -13.16 -2.47
CA GLN A 173 13.34 -14.19 -1.86
C GLN A 173 14.29 -14.85 -2.87
N VAL A 174 13.81 -15.16 -4.08
CA VAL A 174 14.65 -15.71 -5.16
C VAL A 174 15.75 -14.72 -5.53
N ILE A 175 15.41 -13.45 -5.70
CA ILE A 175 16.37 -12.39 -6.04
C ILE A 175 17.43 -12.25 -4.94
N LYS A 176 17.02 -12.18 -3.68
CA LYS A 176 17.95 -12.13 -2.53
C LYS A 176 18.84 -13.35 -2.48
N GLY A 177 18.28 -14.53 -2.71
CA GLY A 177 19.06 -15.78 -2.77
C GLY A 177 20.06 -15.80 -3.93
N LEU A 178 19.69 -15.29 -5.11
CA LEU A 178 20.59 -15.17 -6.26
C LEU A 178 21.75 -14.21 -5.95
N LEU A 179 21.47 -13.05 -5.41
CA LEU A 179 22.47 -12.04 -5.08
C LEU A 179 23.46 -12.54 -4.00
N ALA A 180 22.96 -13.22 -2.97
CA ALA A 180 23.76 -13.71 -1.86
C ALA A 180 24.68 -14.89 -2.23
N ASN A 181 24.27 -15.74 -3.18
CA ASN A 181 24.99 -16.96 -3.52
C ASN A 181 25.83 -16.86 -4.80
N ASN A 182 25.79 -15.73 -5.51
CA ASN A 182 26.56 -15.54 -6.73
C ASN A 182 27.30 -14.21 -6.71
N GLU A 183 28.62 -14.29 -6.73
CA GLU A 183 29.48 -13.13 -6.97
C GLU A 183 29.60 -12.93 -8.49
N VAL A 184 29.21 -11.75 -8.96
CA VAL A 184 29.27 -11.35 -10.37
C VAL A 184 29.93 -9.99 -10.44
N ASP A 185 30.98 -9.90 -11.25
CA ASP A 185 31.59 -8.62 -11.59
C ASP A 185 30.65 -7.85 -12.53
N VAL A 186 30.23 -6.68 -12.07
CA VAL A 186 29.28 -5.84 -12.81
C VAL A 186 30.05 -4.72 -13.53
N PRO A 187 29.95 -4.63 -14.87
CA PRO A 187 30.61 -3.55 -15.61
C PRO A 187 30.12 -2.18 -15.19
N LYS A 188 31.05 -1.26 -14.89
CA LYS A 188 30.70 0.12 -14.45
C LYS A 188 29.79 0.85 -15.42
N ALA A 189 29.92 0.61 -16.72
CA ALA A 189 29.07 1.22 -17.73
C ALA A 189 27.59 0.81 -17.60
N LEU A 190 27.31 -0.44 -17.24
CA LEU A 190 25.94 -0.92 -16.98
C LEU A 190 25.37 -0.30 -15.71
N ILE A 191 26.19 -0.17 -14.66
CA ILE A 191 25.76 0.50 -13.42
C ILE A 191 25.38 1.95 -13.72
N ALA A 192 26.23 2.67 -14.43
CA ALA A 192 25.97 4.07 -14.79
C ALA A 192 24.65 4.23 -15.59
N GLY A 193 24.41 3.36 -16.58
CA GLY A 193 23.16 3.36 -17.34
C GLY A 193 21.94 3.09 -16.46
N GLU A 194 22.03 2.15 -15.53
CA GLU A 194 20.90 1.85 -14.63
C GLU A 194 20.66 2.96 -13.58
N VAL A 195 21.74 3.64 -13.13
CA VAL A 195 21.61 4.84 -12.28
C VAL A 195 20.79 5.92 -12.97
N ASP A 196 21.05 6.16 -14.27
CA ASP A 196 20.29 7.16 -15.03
C ASP A 196 18.81 6.78 -15.18
N VAL A 197 18.51 5.49 -15.35
CA VAL A 197 17.13 4.97 -15.37
C VAL A 197 16.45 5.20 -14.03
N LEU A 198 17.11 4.85 -12.92
CA LEU A 198 16.56 5.02 -11.56
C LEU A 198 16.33 6.50 -11.22
N ARG A 199 17.27 7.38 -11.60
CA ARG A 199 17.10 8.83 -11.43
C ARG A 199 15.89 9.36 -12.19
N LYS A 200 15.72 8.95 -13.45
CA LYS A 200 14.54 9.30 -14.26
C LYS A 200 13.25 8.84 -13.59
N GLN A 201 13.20 7.60 -13.13
CA GLN A 201 12.03 7.05 -12.44
C GLN A 201 11.73 7.80 -11.13
N ALA A 202 12.76 8.14 -10.35
CA ALA A 202 12.59 8.94 -9.14
C ALA A 202 12.04 10.34 -9.46
N LEU A 203 12.59 11.03 -10.45
CA LEU A 203 12.13 12.34 -10.87
C LEU A 203 10.68 12.34 -11.37
N GLN A 204 10.26 11.31 -12.09
CA GLN A 204 8.87 11.16 -12.54
C GLN A 204 7.86 11.05 -11.38
N ARG A 205 8.28 10.53 -10.22
CA ARG A 205 7.44 10.47 -9.01
C ARG A 205 7.17 11.82 -8.37
N PHE A 206 8.05 12.81 -8.57
CA PHE A 206 7.82 14.18 -8.10
C PHE A 206 6.82 14.98 -8.95
N GLY A 207 6.32 14.40 -10.04
CA GLY A 207 5.27 14.93 -10.91
C GLY A 207 5.79 15.52 -12.21
N ASN A 208 5.08 15.22 -13.29
CA ASN A 208 5.38 15.71 -14.64
C ASN A 208 5.13 17.23 -14.82
N ASN A 209 4.64 17.93 -13.78
CA ASN A 209 4.24 19.34 -13.84
C ASN A 209 5.25 20.30 -13.20
N LEU A 210 6.40 19.82 -12.74
CA LEU A 210 7.44 20.68 -12.19
C LEU A 210 8.37 21.16 -13.30
N ASP A 211 8.72 22.46 -13.25
CA ASP A 211 9.77 23.03 -14.10
C ASP A 211 11.06 22.21 -13.90
N PRO A 212 11.74 21.76 -14.97
CA PRO A 212 13.01 21.04 -14.87
C PRO A 212 14.07 21.72 -13.99
N LYS A 213 13.99 23.04 -13.84
CA LYS A 213 14.86 23.83 -12.95
C LYS A 213 14.50 23.73 -11.46
N GLN A 214 13.32 23.22 -11.14
CA GLN A 214 12.82 23.06 -9.76
C GLN A 214 12.92 21.61 -9.29
N LEU A 215 13.35 20.69 -10.16
CA LEU A 215 13.57 19.30 -9.77
C LEU A 215 14.78 19.20 -8.83
N PRO A 216 14.66 18.42 -7.73
CA PRO A 216 15.77 18.22 -6.82
C PRO A 216 16.95 17.55 -7.55
N GLU A 217 18.17 18.01 -7.28
CA GLU A 217 19.35 17.27 -7.70
C GLU A 217 19.42 15.96 -6.92
N LEU A 218 19.29 14.84 -7.64
CA LEU A 218 19.41 13.51 -7.08
C LEU A 218 20.82 12.97 -7.40
N PRO A 219 21.76 12.95 -6.44
CA PRO A 219 23.11 12.45 -6.67
C PRO A 219 23.11 11.00 -7.14
N ALA A 220 23.98 10.66 -8.08
CA ALA A 220 24.14 9.29 -8.60
C ALA A 220 24.41 8.28 -7.49
N SER A 221 25.18 8.68 -6.47
CA SER A 221 25.54 7.85 -5.32
C SER A 221 24.36 7.29 -4.54
N LEU A 222 23.20 7.96 -4.57
CA LEU A 222 21.97 7.47 -3.92
C LEU A 222 21.42 6.21 -4.60
N PHE A 223 21.77 5.99 -5.86
CA PHE A 223 21.24 4.90 -6.69
C PHE A 223 22.25 3.82 -7.04
N GLU A 224 23.55 4.02 -6.76
CA GLU A 224 24.61 3.14 -7.21
C GLU A 224 24.45 1.70 -6.71
N GLU A 225 24.15 1.52 -5.43
CA GLU A 225 23.97 0.19 -4.84
C GLU A 225 22.75 -0.52 -5.44
N GLN A 226 21.64 0.18 -5.51
CA GLN A 226 20.42 -0.36 -6.13
C GLN A 226 20.61 -0.66 -7.63
N ALA A 227 21.31 0.20 -8.35
CA ALA A 227 21.64 -0.02 -9.76
C ALA A 227 22.53 -1.25 -9.95
N LYS A 228 23.57 -1.40 -9.10
CA LYS A 228 24.46 -2.56 -9.11
C LYS A 228 23.70 -3.86 -8.88
N ASP A 229 22.80 -3.89 -7.90
CA ASP A 229 21.98 -5.07 -7.61
C ASP A 229 21.03 -5.40 -8.77
N ARG A 230 20.37 -4.40 -9.37
CA ARG A 230 19.48 -4.60 -10.53
C ARG A 230 20.22 -5.16 -11.74
N VAL A 231 21.39 -4.59 -12.05
CA VAL A 231 22.22 -5.11 -13.15
C VAL A 231 22.68 -6.54 -12.85
N LYS A 232 23.13 -6.81 -11.62
CA LYS A 232 23.56 -8.14 -11.18
C LYS A 232 22.44 -9.17 -11.33
N VAL A 233 21.22 -8.84 -10.90
CA VAL A 233 20.02 -9.68 -11.08
C VAL A 233 19.74 -9.93 -12.56
N GLY A 234 19.76 -8.89 -13.38
CA GLY A 234 19.56 -9.01 -14.83
C GLY A 234 20.57 -9.95 -15.49
N LEU A 235 21.85 -9.85 -15.14
CA LEU A 235 22.90 -10.74 -15.64
C LEU A 235 22.68 -12.19 -15.20
N LEU A 236 22.32 -12.42 -13.94
CA LEU A 236 22.05 -13.75 -13.40
C LEU A 236 20.83 -14.40 -14.02
N LEU A 237 19.73 -13.66 -14.16
CA LEU A 237 18.53 -14.17 -14.84
C LEU A 237 18.79 -14.41 -16.33
N GLY A 238 19.55 -13.53 -17.00
CA GLY A 238 20.00 -13.74 -18.38
C GLY A 238 20.78 -15.05 -18.57
N GLU A 239 21.66 -15.38 -17.61
CA GLU A 239 22.39 -16.65 -17.65
C GLU A 239 21.46 -17.86 -17.43
N VAL A 240 20.47 -17.74 -16.53
CA VAL A 240 19.43 -18.79 -16.34
C VAL A 240 18.66 -19.02 -17.62
N ILE A 241 18.20 -17.95 -18.27
CA ILE A 241 17.47 -17.99 -19.53
C ILE A 241 18.29 -18.71 -20.60
N LYS A 242 19.57 -18.32 -20.75
CA LYS A 242 20.50 -18.90 -21.73
C LYS A 242 20.79 -20.36 -21.46
N THR A 243 21.13 -20.71 -20.22
CA THR A 243 21.51 -22.07 -19.84
C THR A 243 20.35 -23.06 -19.99
N ASN A 244 19.13 -22.61 -19.75
CA ASN A 244 17.94 -23.45 -19.87
C ASN A 244 17.22 -23.28 -21.23
N GLU A 245 17.82 -22.54 -22.17
CA GLU A 245 17.26 -22.29 -23.51
C GLU A 245 15.81 -21.81 -23.49
N LEU A 246 15.48 -20.95 -22.50
CA LEU A 246 14.10 -20.50 -22.31
C LEU A 246 13.66 -19.63 -23.48
N LYS A 247 12.49 -19.95 -24.00
CA LYS A 247 11.80 -19.15 -25.02
C LYS A 247 10.58 -18.48 -24.40
N VAL A 248 10.28 -17.31 -24.88
CA VAL A 248 9.09 -16.58 -24.44
C VAL A 248 7.83 -17.41 -24.68
N ASP A 249 7.04 -17.61 -23.65
CA ASP A 249 5.70 -18.19 -23.74
C ASP A 249 4.68 -17.09 -24.04
N ASP A 250 4.17 -17.07 -25.26
CA ASP A 250 3.21 -16.06 -25.71
C ASP A 250 1.89 -16.11 -24.89
N LYS A 251 1.53 -17.27 -24.31
CA LYS A 251 0.37 -17.35 -23.40
C LYS A 251 0.62 -16.58 -22.11
N LYS A 252 1.83 -16.66 -21.56
CA LYS A 252 2.20 -15.87 -20.38
C LYS A 252 2.24 -14.38 -20.68
N VAL A 253 2.73 -13.99 -21.86
CA VAL A 253 2.71 -12.60 -22.31
C VAL A 253 1.27 -12.09 -22.36
N GLN A 254 0.38 -12.84 -22.98
CA GLN A 254 -1.03 -12.48 -23.06
C GLN A 254 -1.69 -12.36 -21.66
N ALA A 255 -1.44 -13.32 -20.78
CA ALA A 255 -1.95 -13.28 -19.40
C ALA A 255 -1.42 -12.07 -18.60
N LEU A 256 -0.17 -11.67 -18.80
CA LEU A 256 0.38 -10.45 -18.19
C LEU A 256 -0.32 -9.20 -18.73
N ILE A 257 -0.54 -9.10 -20.04
CA ILE A 257 -1.25 -7.98 -20.66
C ILE A 257 -2.69 -7.91 -20.12
N GLU A 258 -3.39 -9.03 -20.05
CA GLU A 258 -4.75 -9.12 -19.50
C GLU A 258 -4.80 -8.71 -18.02
N THR A 259 -3.77 -9.08 -17.24
CA THR A 259 -3.66 -8.66 -15.84
C THR A 259 -3.51 -7.15 -15.72
N VAL A 260 -2.70 -6.52 -16.57
CA VAL A 260 -2.57 -5.06 -16.61
C VAL A 260 -3.88 -4.42 -17.06
N ALA A 261 -4.49 -4.96 -18.11
CA ALA A 261 -5.72 -4.44 -18.69
C ALA A 261 -6.90 -4.49 -17.72
N SER A 262 -6.94 -5.48 -16.81
CA SER A 262 -8.03 -5.67 -15.84
C SER A 262 -8.22 -4.50 -14.85
N ALA A 263 -7.25 -3.58 -14.77
CA ALA A 263 -7.32 -2.38 -13.93
C ALA A 263 -7.99 -1.18 -14.63
N TYR A 264 -8.35 -1.31 -15.90
CA TYR A 264 -8.92 -0.24 -16.72
C TYR A 264 -10.41 -0.48 -16.99
N GLU A 265 -11.14 0.60 -17.29
CA GLU A 265 -12.58 0.53 -17.61
C GLU A 265 -12.87 -0.28 -18.88
N ASP A 266 -12.03 -0.18 -19.90
CA ASP A 266 -12.09 -1.01 -21.12
C ASP A 266 -10.82 -1.88 -21.26
N PRO A 267 -10.82 -3.09 -20.69
CA PRO A 267 -9.70 -4.00 -20.77
C PRO A 267 -9.34 -4.40 -22.20
N GLN A 268 -10.32 -4.48 -23.11
CA GLN A 268 -10.07 -4.93 -24.48
C GLN A 268 -9.29 -3.88 -25.30
N GLU A 269 -9.59 -2.61 -25.11
CA GLU A 269 -8.83 -1.52 -25.74
C GLU A 269 -7.36 -1.54 -25.30
N VAL A 270 -7.11 -1.75 -24.01
CA VAL A 270 -5.75 -1.84 -23.47
C VAL A 270 -5.00 -3.03 -24.04
N VAL A 271 -5.64 -4.21 -24.10
CA VAL A 271 -5.04 -5.42 -24.73
C VAL A 271 -4.66 -5.16 -26.19
N GLN A 272 -5.54 -4.53 -26.98
CA GLN A 272 -5.26 -4.19 -28.37
C GLN A 272 -4.11 -3.18 -28.47
N TYR A 273 -4.07 -2.19 -27.60
CA TYR A 273 -2.99 -1.20 -27.56
C TYR A 273 -1.63 -1.84 -27.31
N TYR A 274 -1.53 -2.74 -26.30
CA TYR A 274 -0.29 -3.47 -26.02
C TYR A 274 0.13 -4.36 -27.20
N ASN A 275 -0.80 -5.07 -27.82
CA ASN A 275 -0.52 -5.96 -28.94
C ASN A 275 -0.12 -5.22 -30.22
N SER A 276 -0.60 -3.99 -30.41
CA SER A 276 -0.24 -3.14 -31.56
C SER A 276 1.08 -2.38 -31.38
N ASN A 277 1.51 -2.15 -30.15
CA ASN A 277 2.72 -1.40 -29.84
C ASN A 277 3.91 -2.35 -29.62
N LYS A 278 4.85 -2.36 -30.58
CA LYS A 278 6.01 -3.26 -30.56
C LYS A 278 6.89 -3.10 -29.30
N GLU A 279 7.07 -1.88 -28.80
CA GLU A 279 7.93 -1.61 -27.65
C GLU A 279 7.27 -2.14 -26.36
N LEU A 280 5.97 -1.88 -26.18
CA LEU A 280 5.21 -2.38 -25.03
C LEU A 280 5.12 -3.91 -25.06
N LEU A 281 4.84 -4.50 -26.21
CA LEU A 281 4.80 -5.96 -26.36
C LEU A 281 6.16 -6.59 -26.06
N GLN A 282 7.26 -5.98 -26.53
CA GLN A 282 8.61 -6.45 -26.21
C GLN A 282 8.92 -6.33 -24.71
N SER A 283 8.48 -5.26 -24.06
CA SER A 283 8.59 -5.10 -22.61
C SER A 283 7.87 -6.24 -21.88
N MET A 284 6.62 -6.55 -22.25
CA MET A 284 5.87 -7.67 -21.67
C MET A 284 6.53 -9.02 -21.91
N ARG A 285 7.11 -9.24 -23.09
CA ARG A 285 7.90 -10.44 -23.39
C ARG A 285 9.11 -10.61 -22.49
N ASN A 286 9.82 -9.52 -22.21
CA ASN A 286 10.95 -9.52 -21.29
C ASN A 286 10.49 -9.88 -19.87
N VAL A 287 9.39 -9.28 -19.39
CA VAL A 287 8.82 -9.60 -18.07
C VAL A 287 8.40 -11.08 -17.99
N ALA A 288 7.71 -11.60 -19.03
CA ALA A 288 7.34 -13.00 -19.08
C ALA A 288 8.55 -13.94 -19.01
N LEU A 289 9.62 -13.59 -19.72
CA LEU A 289 10.85 -14.38 -19.74
C LEU A 289 11.58 -14.36 -18.39
N GLU A 290 11.59 -13.21 -17.70
CA GLU A 290 12.12 -13.10 -16.34
C GLU A 290 11.30 -13.95 -15.36
N GLU A 291 9.96 -13.93 -15.45
CA GLU A 291 9.10 -14.76 -14.61
C GLU A 291 9.35 -16.26 -14.87
N GLN A 292 9.50 -16.67 -16.12
CA GLN A 292 9.85 -18.05 -16.46
C GLN A 292 11.23 -18.46 -15.87
N ALA A 293 12.22 -17.56 -15.89
CA ALA A 293 13.51 -17.82 -15.27
C ALA A 293 13.40 -18.00 -13.76
N ILE A 294 12.59 -17.20 -13.09
CA ILE A 294 12.30 -17.32 -11.66
C ILE A 294 11.61 -18.65 -11.35
N GLU A 295 10.64 -19.07 -12.17
CA GLU A 295 9.97 -20.39 -12.04
C GLU A 295 10.95 -21.56 -12.15
N VAL A 296 11.90 -21.49 -13.09
CA VAL A 296 12.95 -22.52 -13.24
C VAL A 296 13.82 -22.58 -11.98
N ILE A 297 14.19 -21.44 -11.42
CA ILE A 297 14.96 -21.39 -10.18
C ILE A 297 14.17 -21.98 -9.01
N LEU A 298 12.88 -21.66 -8.93
CA LEU A 298 11.95 -22.17 -7.90
C LEU A 298 11.79 -23.68 -8.01
N ALA A 299 11.60 -24.22 -9.20
CA ALA A 299 11.46 -25.67 -9.45
C ALA A 299 12.72 -26.43 -8.98
N GLY A 300 13.89 -25.81 -9.03
CA GLY A 300 15.14 -26.34 -8.50
C GLY A 300 15.38 -26.08 -7.00
N ALA A 301 14.57 -25.26 -6.35
CA ALA A 301 14.71 -24.89 -4.95
C ALA A 301 14.00 -25.90 -4.03
N LYS A 302 14.56 -26.18 -2.84
CA LYS A 302 13.82 -26.90 -1.78
C LYS A 302 13.01 -25.87 -0.99
N VAL A 303 11.71 -26.06 -0.96
CA VAL A 303 10.81 -25.40 -0.02
C VAL A 303 10.90 -26.18 1.30
N THR A 304 11.28 -25.51 2.39
CA THR A 304 11.32 -26.12 3.72
C THR A 304 10.37 -25.39 4.64
#